data_d7decc80e85ee8272692b550712433e6
#
_entry.id   d7decc80e85ee8272692b550712433e6
#
_cell.length_a   1.000
_cell.length_b   1.000
_cell.length_c   1.000
_cell.angle_alpha   90.00
_cell.angle_beta   90.00
_cell.angle_gamma   90.00
#
_symmetry.space_group_name_H-M   'P 1'
#
loop_
_entity.id
_entity.type
_entity.pdbx_description
1 polymer ?
#
loop_
_entity_poly.entity_id
_entity_poly.type
_entity_poly.pdbx_seq_one_letter_code
_entity_poly.pdbx_strand_id
1 'polypeptide(L)'
;PAAVAAFLEAQAEFADYELPVNVSYEMPRLPFEYASPVSGYTSSGFGYRLHPLQNEVKFHYGTDFAVWSGTDVQAFADGTVALVGWDAGYGNYVIVEHENGWQSLYAHCSEILVYSGQSVSMGDVIAKSGATGEVTGPHLHFELRKDGTFYNPEFWLA
;
A
#
# COMPACT_ATOMS: atom_id res chain seq x y z
N PRO A 1 10.84 9.22 14.89
CA PRO A 1 9.51 9.78 14.65
C PRO A 1 8.44 9.08 15.47
N ALA A 2 7.41 9.83 15.84
CA ALA A 2 6.32 9.32 16.69
C ALA A 2 5.56 8.15 16.04
N ALA A 3 5.38 8.18 14.72
CA ALA A 3 4.67 7.12 14.00
C ALA A 3 5.42 5.80 14.05
N VAL A 4 6.74 5.82 13.94
CA VAL A 4 7.58 4.61 14.05
C VAL A 4 7.52 4.06 15.47
N ALA A 5 7.67 4.90 16.47
CA ALA A 5 7.62 4.49 17.87
C ALA A 5 6.26 3.88 18.24
N ALA A 6 5.17 4.50 17.80
CA ALA A 6 3.82 3.99 18.04
C ALA A 6 3.59 2.63 17.37
N PHE A 7 4.09 2.46 16.15
CA PHE A 7 4.00 1.20 15.43
C PHE A 7 4.77 0.08 16.15
N LEU A 8 6.01 0.34 16.57
CA LEU A 8 6.82 -0.64 17.28
C LEU A 8 6.19 -1.04 18.60
N GLU A 9 5.60 -0.10 19.32
CA GLU A 9 4.87 -0.38 20.55
C GLU A 9 3.65 -1.29 20.29
N ALA A 10 2.88 -1.00 19.25
CA ALA A 10 1.73 -1.81 18.86
C ALA A 10 2.13 -3.22 18.40
N GLN A 11 3.31 -3.38 17.77
CA GLN A 11 3.80 -4.68 17.32
C GLN A 11 4.44 -5.51 18.44
N ALA A 12 4.65 -4.95 19.64
CA ALA A 12 5.31 -5.66 20.75
C ALA A 12 4.57 -6.93 21.17
N GLU A 13 3.25 -6.99 21.03
CA GLU A 13 2.48 -8.20 21.30
C GLU A 13 2.80 -9.37 20.37
N PHE A 14 3.43 -9.09 19.22
CA PHE A 14 3.85 -10.09 18.24
C PHE A 14 5.36 -10.34 18.28
N ALA A 15 6.03 -10.05 19.38
CA ALA A 15 7.48 -10.16 19.51
C ALA A 15 8.01 -11.58 19.29
N ASP A 16 7.18 -12.61 19.49
CA ASP A 16 7.55 -13.99 19.23
C ASP A 16 7.55 -14.38 17.75
N TYR A 17 7.05 -13.51 16.88
CA TYR A 17 7.02 -13.73 15.45
C TYR A 17 8.23 -13.07 14.80
N GLU A 18 8.87 -13.78 13.88
CA GLU A 18 10.00 -13.23 13.15
C GLU A 18 9.54 -12.14 12.17
N LEU A 19 10.39 -11.12 11.98
CA LEU A 19 10.18 -10.14 10.91
C LEU A 19 10.32 -10.89 9.58
N PRO A 20 9.35 -10.78 8.64
CA PRO A 20 9.49 -11.38 7.32
C PRO A 20 10.78 -10.88 6.63
N VAL A 21 11.44 -11.76 5.86
CA VAL A 21 12.76 -11.46 5.28
C VAL A 21 12.75 -10.25 4.33
N ASN A 22 11.62 -9.97 3.72
CA ASN A 22 11.46 -8.89 2.74
C ASN A 22 10.74 -7.67 3.33
N VAL A 23 10.83 -7.47 4.64
CA VAL A 23 10.16 -6.37 5.34
C VAL A 23 11.18 -5.59 6.17
N SER A 24 11.02 -4.27 6.20
CA SER A 24 11.75 -3.37 7.09
C SER A 24 10.78 -2.52 7.89
N TYR A 25 11.10 -2.30 9.17
CA TYR A 25 10.37 -1.37 10.05
C TYR A 25 11.04 -0.01 10.12
N GLU A 26 12.02 0.24 9.26
CA GLU A 26 12.70 1.52 9.19
C GLU A 26 11.87 2.55 8.42
N MET A 27 12.18 3.82 8.62
CA MET A 27 11.60 4.94 7.89
C MET A 27 12.71 5.72 7.18
N PRO A 28 13.25 5.20 6.06
CA PRO A 28 14.25 5.94 5.31
C PRO A 28 13.63 7.18 4.67
N ARG A 29 14.47 8.17 4.38
CA ARG A 29 14.03 9.37 3.69
C ARG A 29 13.69 9.05 2.24
N LEU A 30 12.50 9.46 1.80
CA LEU A 30 12.12 9.36 0.40
C LEU A 30 12.80 10.48 -0.40
N PRO A 31 13.41 10.15 -1.55
CA PRO A 31 14.15 11.14 -2.35
C PRO A 31 13.26 11.98 -3.27
N PHE A 32 11.95 11.99 -3.04
CA PHE A 32 10.97 12.67 -3.87
C PHE A 32 9.80 13.17 -3.03
N GLU A 33 9.01 14.08 -3.60
CA GLU A 33 7.75 14.52 -3.01
C GLU A 33 6.71 13.42 -3.14
N TYR A 34 5.80 13.33 -2.18
CA TYR A 34 4.77 12.30 -2.14
C TYR A 34 3.48 12.84 -1.53
N ALA A 35 2.39 12.14 -1.81
CA ALA A 35 1.07 12.46 -1.26
C ALA A 35 0.25 11.19 -1.12
N SER A 36 -0.77 11.23 -0.26
CA SER A 36 -1.67 10.08 -0.08
C SER A 36 -2.32 9.69 -1.42
N PRO A 37 -2.44 8.38 -1.70
CA PRO A 37 -3.10 7.91 -2.92
C PRO A 37 -4.61 8.11 -2.92
N VAL A 38 -5.22 8.27 -1.76
CA VAL A 38 -6.67 8.51 -1.61
C VAL A 38 -6.93 9.44 -0.43
N SER A 39 -8.11 10.05 -0.43
CA SER A 39 -8.65 10.76 0.72
C SER A 39 -9.51 9.79 1.52
N GLY A 40 -8.94 9.21 2.56
CA GLY A 40 -9.59 8.22 3.40
C GLY A 40 -8.75 7.90 4.62
N TYR A 41 -9.34 7.23 5.60
CA TYR A 41 -8.62 6.82 6.79
C TYR A 41 -8.14 5.37 6.67
N THR A 42 -7.10 5.03 7.42
CA THR A 42 -6.58 3.68 7.48
C THR A 42 -7.58 2.77 8.17
N SER A 43 -8.05 1.75 7.46
CA SER A 43 -8.97 0.73 8.01
C SER A 43 -8.22 -0.51 8.49
N SER A 44 -7.05 -0.79 7.92
CA SER A 44 -6.21 -1.92 8.33
C SER A 44 -4.75 -1.56 8.11
N GLY A 45 -3.96 -1.62 9.18
CA GLY A 45 -2.56 -1.20 9.17
C GLY A 45 -1.61 -2.27 8.68
N PHE A 46 -0.39 -1.83 8.39
CA PHE A 46 0.76 -2.66 8.05
C PHE A 46 1.22 -3.46 9.27
N GLY A 47 1.76 -4.65 9.05
CA GLY A 47 2.40 -5.44 10.09
C GLY A 47 1.59 -6.67 10.51
N TYR A 48 2.05 -7.30 11.60
CA TYR A 48 1.33 -8.44 12.17
C TYR A 48 0.00 -8.01 12.75
N ARG A 49 -1.01 -8.84 12.58
CA ARG A 49 -2.33 -8.64 13.15
C ARG A 49 -3.03 -9.98 13.36
N LEU A 50 -3.91 -10.02 14.37
CA LEU A 50 -4.81 -11.16 14.56
C LEU A 50 -5.98 -10.99 13.62
N HIS A 51 -6.16 -11.95 12.69
CA HIS A 51 -7.29 -11.93 11.77
C HIS A 51 -8.57 -12.24 12.53
N PRO A 52 -9.55 -11.32 12.59
CA PRO A 52 -10.70 -11.46 13.48
C PRO A 52 -11.61 -12.65 13.16
N LEU A 53 -11.72 -13.03 11.89
CA LEU A 53 -12.59 -14.13 11.48
C LEU A 53 -11.90 -15.48 11.55
N GLN A 54 -10.60 -15.54 11.29
CA GLN A 54 -9.84 -16.77 11.21
C GLN A 54 -9.10 -17.10 12.52
N ASN A 55 -9.08 -16.15 13.47
CA ASN A 55 -8.36 -16.27 14.73
C ASN A 55 -6.91 -16.72 14.55
N GLU A 56 -6.24 -16.24 13.49
CA GLU A 56 -4.84 -16.52 13.24
C GLU A 56 -4.06 -15.24 12.99
N VAL A 57 -2.78 -15.24 13.37
CA VAL A 57 -1.90 -14.10 13.17
C VAL A 57 -1.38 -14.10 11.74
N LYS A 58 -1.55 -12.97 11.06
CA LYS A 58 -1.10 -12.76 9.68
C LYS A 58 -0.30 -11.49 9.58
N PHE A 59 0.63 -11.44 8.64
CA PHE A 59 1.37 -10.22 8.31
C PHE A 59 0.69 -9.50 7.13
N HIS A 60 0.40 -8.22 7.31
CA HIS A 60 -0.18 -7.36 6.28
C HIS A 60 0.93 -6.50 5.67
N TYR A 61 1.20 -6.69 4.38
CA TYR A 61 2.34 -6.08 3.68
C TYR A 61 2.07 -4.67 3.17
N GLY A 62 0.91 -4.14 3.39
CA GLY A 62 0.52 -2.81 2.97
C GLY A 62 -0.43 -2.16 3.97
N THR A 63 -1.07 -1.10 3.53
CA THR A 63 -2.06 -0.37 4.31
C THR A 63 -3.36 -0.31 3.51
N ASP A 64 -4.49 -0.61 4.17
CA ASP A 64 -5.80 -0.50 3.55
C ASP A 64 -6.45 0.81 3.97
N PHE A 65 -6.96 1.55 2.98
CA PHE A 65 -7.71 2.78 3.19
C PHE A 65 -9.19 2.54 2.93
N ALA A 66 -10.04 2.97 3.86
CA ALA A 66 -11.49 2.87 3.74
C ALA A 66 -11.98 3.93 2.75
N VAL A 67 -12.43 3.50 1.59
CA VAL A 67 -12.97 4.37 0.54
C VAL A 67 -14.10 3.66 -0.18
N TRP A 68 -15.08 4.42 -0.65
CA TRP A 68 -16.17 3.88 -1.47
C TRP A 68 -15.63 3.46 -2.83
N SER A 69 -16.22 2.42 -3.42
CA SER A 69 -15.93 2.04 -4.81
C SER A 69 -16.12 3.22 -5.75
N GLY A 70 -15.18 3.38 -6.70
CA GLY A 70 -15.22 4.48 -7.65
C GLY A 70 -14.50 5.75 -7.17
N THR A 71 -13.85 5.70 -6.00
CA THR A 71 -13.03 6.82 -5.51
C THR A 71 -11.78 6.95 -6.36
N ASP A 72 -11.39 8.18 -6.67
CA ASP A 72 -10.14 8.45 -7.40
C ASP A 72 -8.94 7.97 -6.62
N VAL A 73 -8.11 7.16 -7.28
CA VAL A 73 -6.80 6.72 -6.77
C VAL A 73 -5.73 7.52 -7.50
N GLN A 74 -4.89 8.19 -6.72
CA GLN A 74 -3.89 9.11 -7.24
C GLN A 74 -2.48 8.55 -7.09
N ALA A 75 -1.59 8.89 -8.00
CA ALA A 75 -0.19 8.49 -7.91
C ALA A 75 0.44 9.09 -6.66
N PHE A 76 1.09 8.25 -5.86
CA PHE A 76 1.78 8.61 -4.62
C PHE A 76 2.90 9.63 -4.86
N ALA A 77 3.59 9.50 -5.98
CA ALA A 77 4.70 10.35 -6.38
C ALA A 77 4.88 10.26 -7.90
N ASP A 78 5.73 11.12 -8.45
CA ASP A 78 6.12 11.05 -9.85
C ASP A 78 6.76 9.70 -10.17
N GLY A 79 6.48 9.17 -11.34
CA GLY A 79 7.07 7.90 -11.75
C GLY A 79 6.59 7.42 -13.10
N THR A 80 6.86 6.15 -13.36
CA THR A 80 6.46 5.45 -14.57
C THR A 80 5.66 4.22 -14.19
N VAL A 81 4.55 3.99 -14.85
CA VAL A 81 3.74 2.78 -14.62
C VAL A 81 4.55 1.56 -15.07
N ALA A 82 4.92 0.72 -14.11
CA ALA A 82 5.73 -0.47 -14.37
C ALA A 82 4.87 -1.67 -14.78
N LEU A 83 3.66 -1.78 -14.22
CA LEU A 83 2.80 -2.93 -14.46
C LEU A 83 1.35 -2.57 -14.20
N VAL A 84 0.47 -3.02 -15.09
CA VAL A 84 -0.97 -3.06 -14.89
C VAL A 84 -1.37 -4.52 -14.98
N GLY A 85 -2.04 -5.05 -13.95
CA GLY A 85 -2.32 -6.48 -13.89
C GLY A 85 -3.61 -6.81 -13.19
N TRP A 86 -3.89 -8.11 -13.18
CA TRP A 86 -4.98 -8.70 -12.42
C TRP A 86 -4.53 -10.05 -11.85
N ASP A 87 -4.81 -10.27 -10.59
CA ASP A 87 -4.71 -11.60 -9.99
C ASP A 87 -5.84 -11.81 -8.98
N ALA A 88 -5.98 -13.05 -8.50
CA ALA A 88 -7.08 -13.41 -7.61
C ALA A 88 -6.97 -12.71 -6.24
N GLY A 89 -5.77 -12.37 -5.79
CA GLY A 89 -5.55 -11.71 -4.51
C GLY A 89 -5.76 -10.21 -4.61
N TYR A 90 -4.99 -9.55 -5.45
CA TYR A 90 -5.01 -8.09 -5.61
C TYR A 90 -6.21 -7.56 -6.42
N GLY A 91 -6.87 -8.41 -7.22
CA GLY A 91 -7.83 -7.93 -8.21
C GLY A 91 -7.11 -7.09 -9.27
N ASN A 92 -7.74 -6.04 -9.74
CA ASN A 92 -7.08 -5.08 -10.64
C ASN A 92 -6.09 -4.25 -9.85
N TYR A 93 -4.83 -4.22 -10.30
CA TYR A 93 -3.79 -3.46 -9.61
C TYR A 93 -2.84 -2.78 -10.57
N VAL A 94 -2.17 -1.75 -10.08
CA VAL A 94 -1.15 -1.02 -10.82
C VAL A 94 0.08 -0.83 -9.92
N ILE A 95 1.28 -0.93 -10.53
CA ILE A 95 2.54 -0.63 -9.88
C ILE A 95 3.16 0.56 -10.58
N VAL A 96 3.55 1.56 -9.82
CA VAL A 96 4.28 2.74 -10.30
C VAL A 96 5.70 2.67 -9.75
N GLU A 97 6.67 2.85 -10.64
CA GLU A 97 8.08 2.89 -10.28
C GLU A 97 8.53 4.33 -10.13
N HIS A 98 9.19 4.61 -9.00
CA HIS A 98 9.72 5.92 -8.64
C HIS A 98 11.25 5.90 -8.65
N GLU A 99 11.89 6.98 -8.19
CA GLU A 99 13.35 7.06 -8.12
C GLU A 99 13.94 6.04 -7.14
N ASN A 100 15.17 5.64 -7.39
CA ASN A 100 16.00 4.83 -6.49
C ASN A 100 15.39 3.49 -6.09
N GLY A 101 14.65 2.85 -7.00
CA GLY A 101 14.08 1.52 -6.76
C GLY A 101 12.81 1.50 -5.93
N TRP A 102 12.27 2.66 -5.55
CA TRP A 102 10.99 2.73 -4.87
C TRP A 102 9.84 2.41 -5.81
N GLN A 103 8.85 1.68 -5.30
CA GLN A 103 7.63 1.34 -6.03
C GLN A 103 6.42 1.51 -5.13
N SER A 104 5.31 1.93 -5.72
CA SER A 104 4.00 1.94 -5.06
C SER A 104 3.05 1.01 -5.80
N LEU A 105 2.22 0.29 -5.06
CA LEU A 105 1.23 -0.63 -5.61
C LEU A 105 -0.15 -0.25 -5.09
N TYR A 106 -1.14 -0.29 -5.98
CA TYR A 106 -2.53 0.11 -5.74
C TYR A 106 -3.43 -1.03 -6.19
N ALA A 107 -4.11 -1.68 -5.24
CA ALA A 107 -4.86 -2.91 -5.51
C ALA A 107 -6.36 -2.78 -5.21
N HIS A 108 -7.11 -3.78 -5.64
CA HIS A 108 -8.56 -3.93 -5.52
C HIS A 108 -9.32 -2.85 -6.30
N CYS A 109 -8.70 -2.32 -7.35
CA CYS A 109 -9.29 -1.26 -8.17
C CYS A 109 -10.46 -1.80 -8.99
N SER A 110 -11.47 -0.96 -9.20
CA SER A 110 -12.57 -1.27 -10.11
C SER A 110 -12.17 -1.00 -11.57
N GLU A 111 -11.29 -0.02 -11.77
CA GLU A 111 -10.84 0.39 -13.10
C GLU A 111 -9.44 0.94 -13.03
N ILE A 112 -8.58 0.59 -14.00
CA ILE A 112 -7.24 1.15 -14.16
C ILE A 112 -7.28 2.13 -15.33
N LEU A 113 -6.81 3.36 -15.11
CA LEU A 113 -6.90 4.47 -16.08
C LEU A 113 -5.58 4.74 -16.81
N VAL A 114 -4.55 3.95 -16.54
CA VAL A 114 -3.21 4.12 -17.10
C VAL A 114 -2.74 2.82 -17.73
N TYR A 115 -1.64 2.87 -18.48
CA TYR A 115 -1.04 1.71 -19.13
C TYR A 115 0.45 1.61 -18.78
N SER A 116 1.00 0.40 -18.91
CA SER A 116 2.42 0.15 -18.65
C SER A 116 3.30 1.03 -19.52
N GLY A 117 4.27 1.68 -18.91
CA GLY A 117 5.19 2.61 -19.58
C GLY A 117 4.75 4.05 -19.52
N GLN A 118 3.53 4.35 -19.07
CA GLN A 118 3.04 5.71 -18.98
C GLN A 118 3.74 6.49 -17.86
N SER A 119 4.17 7.72 -18.15
CA SER A 119 4.67 8.63 -17.11
C SER A 119 3.50 9.24 -16.36
N VAL A 120 3.62 9.29 -15.05
CA VAL A 120 2.60 9.89 -14.18
C VAL A 120 3.27 10.87 -13.23
N SER A 121 2.51 11.89 -12.83
CA SER A 121 2.93 12.87 -11.84
C SER A 121 2.20 12.62 -10.52
N MET A 122 2.82 12.98 -9.41
CA MET A 122 2.18 12.94 -8.10
C MET A 122 0.79 13.58 -8.16
N GLY A 123 -0.23 12.87 -7.69
CA GLY A 123 -1.61 13.37 -7.69
C GLY A 123 -2.41 13.06 -8.95
N ASP A 124 -1.78 12.56 -10.01
CA ASP A 124 -2.54 12.13 -11.19
C ASP A 124 -3.48 10.99 -10.83
N VAL A 125 -4.71 11.03 -11.33
CA VAL A 125 -5.67 9.93 -11.13
C VAL A 125 -5.26 8.77 -12.04
N ILE A 126 -4.88 7.65 -11.43
CA ILE A 126 -4.37 6.47 -12.14
C ILE A 126 -5.35 5.30 -12.14
N ALA A 127 -6.34 5.34 -11.27
CA ALA A 127 -7.32 4.25 -11.13
C ALA A 127 -8.56 4.73 -10.38
N LYS A 128 -9.58 3.89 -10.36
CA LYS A 128 -10.75 4.02 -9.48
C LYS A 128 -10.72 2.87 -8.50
N SER A 129 -10.95 3.16 -7.23
CA SER A 129 -11.00 2.14 -6.19
C SER A 129 -12.20 1.22 -6.37
N GLY A 130 -12.16 0.05 -5.73
CA GLY A 130 -13.22 -0.92 -5.85
C GLY A 130 -13.14 -2.00 -4.80
N ALA A 131 -13.58 -3.19 -5.19
CA ALA A 131 -13.61 -4.36 -4.33
C ALA A 131 -13.27 -5.63 -5.13
N THR A 132 -12.37 -5.52 -6.12
CA THR A 132 -11.93 -6.65 -6.93
C THR A 132 -10.87 -7.45 -6.21
N GLY A 133 -10.76 -8.75 -6.53
CA GLY A 133 -9.83 -9.65 -5.87
C GLY A 133 -10.37 -10.18 -4.55
N GLU A 134 -9.46 -10.56 -3.65
CA GLU A 134 -9.81 -11.16 -2.36
C GLU A 134 -10.06 -10.07 -1.31
N VAL A 135 -11.32 -9.63 -1.18
CA VAL A 135 -11.72 -8.59 -0.25
C VAL A 135 -13.05 -8.92 0.41
N THR A 136 -13.30 -8.33 1.57
CA THR A 136 -14.59 -8.41 2.28
C THR A 136 -15.47 -7.19 2.04
N GLY A 137 -14.94 -6.15 1.42
CA GLY A 137 -15.65 -4.91 1.09
C GLY A 137 -14.72 -3.92 0.40
N PRO A 138 -15.26 -2.78 -0.06
CA PRO A 138 -14.47 -1.81 -0.81
C PRO A 138 -13.39 -1.15 0.05
N HIS A 139 -12.17 -1.10 -0.48
CA HIS A 139 -11.04 -0.39 0.10
C HIS A 139 -9.93 -0.28 -0.93
N LEU A 140 -8.97 0.60 -0.70
CA LEU A 140 -7.72 0.61 -1.44
C LEU A 140 -6.65 -0.09 -0.61
N HIS A 141 -6.00 -1.10 -1.18
CA HIS A 141 -4.79 -1.69 -0.61
C HIS A 141 -3.58 -1.04 -1.26
N PHE A 142 -2.72 -0.43 -0.44
CA PHE A 142 -1.56 0.32 -0.89
C PHE A 142 -0.28 -0.26 -0.30
N GLU A 143 0.71 -0.51 -1.15
CA GLU A 143 2.02 -0.99 -0.72
C GLU A 143 3.10 -0.02 -1.16
N LEU A 144 4.13 0.11 -0.33
CA LEU A 144 5.33 0.87 -0.63
C LEU A 144 6.53 -0.04 -0.45
N ARG A 145 7.35 -0.17 -1.49
CA ARG A 145 8.52 -1.06 -1.47
C ARG A 145 9.71 -0.43 -2.18
N LYS A 146 10.87 -0.88 -1.76
CA LYS A 146 12.14 -0.50 -2.40
C LYS A 146 12.97 -1.75 -2.64
N ASP A 147 13.32 -2.01 -3.91
CA ASP A 147 14.13 -3.16 -4.31
C ASP A 147 13.61 -4.48 -3.71
N GLY A 148 12.29 -4.66 -3.70
CA GLY A 148 11.64 -5.86 -3.18
C GLY A 148 11.38 -5.87 -1.67
N THR A 149 11.85 -4.88 -0.92
CA THR A 149 11.60 -4.77 0.52
C THR A 149 10.37 -3.91 0.77
N PHE A 150 9.44 -4.42 1.59
CA PHE A 150 8.21 -3.72 1.94
C PHE A 150 8.42 -2.84 3.15
N TYR A 151 7.87 -1.63 3.10
CA TYR A 151 7.91 -0.65 4.18
C TYR A 151 6.49 -0.28 4.61
N ASN A 152 6.35 0.20 5.84
CA ASN A 152 5.05 0.65 6.34
C ASN A 152 4.70 2.02 5.74
N PRO A 153 3.69 2.08 4.84
CA PRO A 153 3.33 3.35 4.21
C PRO A 153 2.84 4.42 5.19
N GLU A 154 2.29 4.00 6.33
CA GLU A 154 1.72 4.92 7.32
C GLU A 154 2.77 5.82 7.94
N PHE A 155 4.06 5.44 7.89
CA PHE A 155 5.13 6.29 8.40
C PHE A 155 5.21 7.64 7.68
N TRP A 156 4.84 7.67 6.41
CA TRP A 156 4.87 8.89 5.59
C TRP A 156 3.49 9.51 5.37
N LEU A 157 2.41 8.73 5.57
CA LEU A 157 1.05 9.15 5.23
C LEU A 157 0.16 9.42 6.46
N ALA A 158 0.69 9.23 7.64
CA ALA A 158 -0.07 9.46 8.88
C ALA A 158 -0.25 10.95 9.18
#